data_97c2f68e92255a3e569c295b7d7c6b2f
#
_entry.id   97c2f68e92255a3e569c295b7d7c6b2f
#
_cell.length_a   1.000
_cell.length_b   1.000
_cell.length_c   1.000
_cell.angle_alpha   90.00
_cell.angle_beta   90.00
_cell.angle_gamma   90.00
#
_symmetry.space_group_name_H-M   'P 1'
#
loop_
_entity.id
_entity.type
_entity.pdbx_description
1 polymer ?
#
loop_
_entity_poly.entity_id
_entity_poly.type
_entity_poly.pdbx_seq_one_letter_code
_entity_poly.pdbx_strand_id
1 'polypeptide(L)'
;MFKPFVSLVSLVLLATPAFAQTGDDTIGIRAQGMGGAFTAVADDATASWWNPAGLAGGAYFNALLETGSYREPSTERSTAGALNSAWRGESRGLAVAFPALGLSYYRLRVSEIQPQTSTAMTTGVRQDEGAVNVHLRSMVVDQLGATVGQSLGNHFVVGSTFTLVTAGAASDVRPASASSLDAANGLDAQRETHVGLDVGAMASFGRARLGLTVRNLKEPSFGSGADAFTLRRHARIGAAMTSGSRGVIGSATLAFDADLTRTTTVLGDERHVAAGAEAWTTGRTLGIRAGVSANTIGSPRTAFSGGASAAVKKGMYADAHVTGGADDSRRGWGAALRVTF
;
A
#
# COMPACT_ATOMS: atom_id res chain seq x y z
N MET A 1 19.03 31.28 -56.84
CA MET A 1 17.91 31.55 -55.93
C MET A 1 17.44 30.18 -55.38
N PHE A 2 18.11 29.67 -54.31
CA PHE A 2 17.83 28.37 -53.70
C PHE A 2 16.88 28.58 -52.51
N LYS A 3 15.70 27.95 -52.54
CA LYS A 3 14.78 27.89 -51.38
C LYS A 3 15.13 26.66 -50.53
N PRO A 4 15.34 26.80 -49.21
CA PRO A 4 15.49 25.63 -48.35
C PRO A 4 14.11 25.05 -48.07
N PHE A 5 13.98 23.74 -48.31
CA PHE A 5 12.86 22.89 -47.88
C PHE A 5 13.05 22.57 -46.40
N VAL A 6 12.25 23.17 -45.54
CA VAL A 6 12.24 22.81 -44.09
C VAL A 6 11.30 21.63 -43.94
N SER A 7 11.84 20.44 -43.79
CA SER A 7 11.08 19.23 -43.41
C SER A 7 10.72 19.31 -41.94
N LEU A 8 9.46 19.54 -41.63
CA LEU A 8 8.90 19.48 -40.29
C LEU A 8 8.72 17.98 -39.93
N VAL A 9 9.67 17.43 -39.20
CA VAL A 9 9.52 16.09 -38.60
C VAL A 9 8.62 16.23 -37.40
N SER A 10 7.36 15.84 -37.56
CA SER A 10 6.41 15.71 -36.43
C SER A 10 6.83 14.54 -35.56
N LEU A 11 7.46 14.84 -34.43
CA LEU A 11 7.74 13.88 -33.37
C LEU A 11 6.43 13.52 -32.67
N VAL A 12 5.82 12.43 -33.07
CA VAL A 12 4.68 11.84 -32.35
C VAL A 12 5.22 11.29 -31.03
N LEU A 13 5.06 12.05 -29.96
CA LEU A 13 5.24 11.58 -28.61
C LEU A 13 4.16 10.53 -28.35
N LEU A 14 4.51 9.26 -28.50
CA LEU A 14 3.73 8.14 -27.96
C LEU A 14 3.77 8.29 -26.44
N ALA A 15 2.72 8.88 -25.88
CA ALA A 15 2.49 8.83 -24.44
C ALA A 15 2.30 7.35 -24.07
N THR A 16 3.36 6.70 -23.57
CA THR A 16 3.23 5.39 -22.93
C THR A 16 2.31 5.57 -21.73
N PRO A 17 1.25 4.78 -21.60
CA PRO A 17 0.40 4.84 -20.41
C PRO A 17 1.31 4.64 -19.19
N ALA A 18 1.31 5.59 -18.26
CA ALA A 18 1.97 5.45 -16.97
C ALA A 18 1.17 4.41 -16.17
N PHE A 19 1.69 3.19 -16.12
CA PHE A 19 1.03 2.11 -15.39
C PHE A 19 1.21 2.30 -13.89
N ALA A 20 0.10 2.09 -13.18
CA ALA A 20 -0.03 2.28 -11.76
C ALA A 20 0.91 1.39 -10.94
N GLN A 21 1.39 1.97 -9.87
CA GLN A 21 2.19 1.29 -8.85
C GLN A 21 1.28 0.54 -7.87
N THR A 22 1.79 -0.53 -7.24
CA THR A 22 1.08 -1.23 -6.15
C THR A 22 0.71 -0.26 -5.04
N GLY A 23 -0.51 -0.35 -4.53
CA GLY A 23 -0.89 0.34 -3.30
C GLY A 23 -0.03 -0.18 -2.14
N ASP A 24 1.01 0.56 -1.78
CA ASP A 24 1.98 0.19 -0.74
C ASP A 24 1.35 0.08 0.66
N ASP A 25 0.13 0.57 0.83
CA ASP A 25 -0.56 0.69 2.11
C ASP A 25 -1.48 -0.49 2.45
N THR A 26 -1.21 -1.71 1.94
CA THR A 26 -2.10 -2.87 2.17
C THR A 26 -1.57 -3.89 3.17
N ILE A 27 -0.36 -3.69 3.69
CA ILE A 27 0.32 -4.57 4.65
C ILE A 27 0.15 -4.05 6.08
N GLY A 28 0.08 -4.97 7.04
CA GLY A 28 0.06 -4.66 8.47
C GLY A 28 -1.35 -4.34 8.98
N ILE A 29 -2.03 -5.33 9.54
CA ILE A 29 -3.41 -5.19 10.04
C ILE A 29 -3.53 -4.11 11.12
N ARG A 30 -2.49 -3.95 11.97
CA ARG A 30 -2.43 -2.85 12.94
C ARG A 30 -2.32 -1.49 12.26
N ALA A 31 -1.43 -1.37 11.29
CA ALA A 31 -1.22 -0.13 10.53
C ALA A 31 -2.50 0.27 9.79
N GLN A 32 -3.16 -0.70 9.14
CA GLN A 32 -4.42 -0.46 8.43
C GLN A 32 -5.54 0.01 9.35
N GLY A 33 -5.66 -0.58 10.55
CA GLY A 33 -6.61 -0.13 11.57
C GLY A 33 -6.37 1.30 12.07
N MET A 34 -5.16 1.81 11.90
CA MET A 34 -4.75 3.20 12.19
C MET A 34 -4.76 4.11 10.95
N GLY A 35 -5.42 3.70 9.86
CA GLY A 35 -5.49 4.47 8.61
C GLY A 35 -4.16 4.56 7.86
N GLY A 36 -3.15 3.74 8.18
CA GLY A 36 -1.80 3.81 7.62
C GLY A 36 -0.84 4.75 8.36
N ALA A 37 -1.23 5.33 9.50
CA ALA A 37 -0.34 6.15 10.34
C ALA A 37 0.53 5.24 11.22
N PHE A 38 1.65 4.72 10.69
CA PHE A 38 2.43 3.70 11.36
C PHE A 38 3.96 3.86 11.27
N THR A 39 4.48 4.78 10.46
CA THR A 39 5.93 4.99 10.23
C THR A 39 6.72 5.27 11.52
N ALA A 40 6.13 6.02 12.47
CA ALA A 40 6.73 6.28 13.78
C ALA A 40 6.26 5.31 14.87
N VAL A 41 5.27 4.46 14.59
CA VAL A 41 4.75 3.44 15.52
C VAL A 41 5.46 2.11 15.35
N ALA A 42 5.70 1.67 14.14
CA ALA A 42 6.26 0.41 13.65
C ALA A 42 7.13 -0.37 14.67
N ASP A 43 6.48 -1.09 15.60
CA ASP A 43 7.12 -1.81 16.71
C ASP A 43 6.81 -3.32 16.74
N ASP A 44 6.24 -3.84 15.64
CA ASP A 44 5.99 -5.26 15.41
C ASP A 44 6.73 -5.78 14.15
N ALA A 45 6.54 -7.04 13.78
CA ALA A 45 7.25 -7.63 12.64
C ALA A 45 6.94 -6.94 11.29
N THR A 46 5.82 -6.20 11.18
CA THR A 46 5.51 -5.38 9.99
C THR A 46 6.41 -4.14 9.87
N ALA A 47 7.24 -3.86 10.87
CA ALA A 47 8.26 -2.80 10.76
C ALA A 47 9.22 -3.05 9.60
N SER A 48 9.47 -4.30 9.22
CA SER A 48 10.22 -4.64 7.99
C SER A 48 9.64 -3.99 6.73
N TRP A 49 8.35 -3.68 6.73
CA TRP A 49 7.62 -3.00 5.65
C TRP A 49 7.45 -1.50 5.91
N TRP A 50 6.99 -1.11 7.11
CA TRP A 50 6.60 0.26 7.41
C TRP A 50 7.78 1.17 7.75
N ASN A 51 8.70 0.70 8.58
CA ASN A 51 9.93 1.40 8.94
C ASN A 51 10.94 0.41 9.55
N PRO A 52 11.96 -0.01 8.80
CA PRO A 52 12.95 -0.98 9.27
C PRO A 52 13.63 -0.62 10.61
N ALA A 53 13.76 0.67 10.92
CA ALA A 53 14.33 1.13 12.19
C ALA A 53 13.48 0.71 13.40
N GLY A 54 12.19 0.47 13.22
CA GLY A 54 11.29 0.13 14.30
C GLY A 54 11.57 -1.21 14.99
N LEU A 55 12.23 -2.15 14.30
CA LEU A 55 12.56 -3.45 14.88
C LEU A 55 13.49 -3.37 16.09
N ALA A 56 14.37 -2.37 16.15
CA ALA A 56 15.29 -2.22 17.27
C ALA A 56 14.58 -1.85 18.60
N GLY A 57 13.36 -1.29 18.52
CA GLY A 57 12.52 -0.98 19.69
C GLY A 57 11.37 -1.95 19.90
N GLY A 58 11.29 -3.03 19.11
CA GLY A 58 10.22 -4.02 19.15
C GLY A 58 10.33 -5.02 20.29
N ALA A 59 9.40 -5.96 20.33
CA ALA A 59 9.40 -7.08 21.27
C ALA A 59 10.59 -8.02 21.05
N TYR A 60 10.96 -8.80 22.07
CA TYR A 60 12.03 -9.80 21.96
C TYR A 60 11.76 -10.84 20.87
N PHE A 61 10.50 -11.18 20.68
CA PHE A 61 10.02 -12.01 19.59
C PHE A 61 8.67 -11.50 19.11
N ASN A 62 8.52 -11.35 17.81
CA ASN A 62 7.25 -11.06 17.18
C ASN A 62 7.11 -11.86 15.89
N ALA A 63 6.01 -12.57 15.72
CA ALA A 63 5.68 -13.27 14.49
C ALA A 63 4.23 -13.00 14.14
N LEU A 64 3.94 -12.84 12.86
CA LEU A 64 2.58 -12.65 12.39
C LEU A 64 2.34 -13.36 11.04
N LEU A 65 1.09 -13.77 10.86
CA LEU A 65 0.53 -14.24 9.61
C LEU A 65 -0.70 -13.38 9.31
N GLU A 66 -0.76 -12.78 8.14
CA GLU A 66 -1.85 -11.86 7.80
C GLU A 66 -2.40 -12.05 6.39
N THR A 67 -3.64 -11.62 6.20
CA THR A 67 -4.30 -11.51 4.90
C THR A 67 -5.24 -10.32 4.89
N GLY A 68 -5.39 -9.70 3.72
CA GLY A 68 -6.30 -8.57 3.54
C GLY A 68 -6.73 -8.42 2.10
N SER A 69 -7.82 -7.69 1.91
CA SER A 69 -8.36 -7.34 0.60
C SER A 69 -8.93 -5.93 0.62
N TYR A 70 -8.67 -5.18 -0.43
CA TYR A 70 -9.06 -3.79 -0.62
C TYR A 70 -9.60 -3.56 -2.01
N ARG A 71 -10.50 -2.60 -2.15
CA ARG A 71 -11.02 -2.12 -3.43
C ARG A 71 -11.14 -0.60 -3.39
N GLU A 72 -10.81 0.04 -4.50
CA GLU A 72 -10.98 1.47 -4.71
C GLU A 72 -11.25 1.78 -6.20
N PRO A 73 -12.27 2.54 -6.59
CA PRO A 73 -13.34 2.99 -5.70
C PRO A 73 -14.17 1.81 -5.17
N SER A 74 -15.00 2.07 -4.18
CA SER A 74 -15.85 1.05 -3.56
C SER A 74 -16.88 0.45 -4.52
N THR A 75 -17.28 1.21 -5.55
CA THR A 75 -18.15 0.81 -6.66
C THR A 75 -17.43 0.92 -8.00
N GLU A 76 -17.50 -0.11 -8.83
CA GLU A 76 -16.93 -0.11 -10.18
C GLU A 76 -17.75 0.74 -11.17
N ARG A 77 -19.00 1.08 -10.83
CA ARG A 77 -19.89 1.85 -11.68
C ARG A 77 -20.25 3.17 -11.04
N SER A 78 -20.31 4.23 -11.86
CA SER A 78 -20.86 5.50 -11.43
C SER A 78 -22.37 5.39 -11.21
N THR A 79 -22.98 6.39 -10.54
CA THR A 79 -24.43 6.54 -10.39
C THR A 79 -25.17 6.55 -11.73
N ALA A 80 -24.50 6.97 -12.81
CA ALA A 80 -25.02 6.94 -14.18
C ALA A 80 -24.86 5.58 -14.89
N GLY A 81 -24.35 4.54 -14.20
CA GLY A 81 -24.15 3.20 -14.76
C GLY A 81 -22.87 3.03 -15.59
N ALA A 82 -22.10 4.10 -15.82
CA ALA A 82 -20.83 4.02 -16.52
C ALA A 82 -19.78 3.28 -15.69
N LEU A 83 -18.95 2.47 -16.36
CA LEU A 83 -17.84 1.76 -15.69
C LEU A 83 -16.74 2.76 -15.34
N ASN A 84 -16.26 2.73 -14.11
CA ASN A 84 -15.16 3.55 -13.61
C ASN A 84 -13.83 2.80 -13.69
N SER A 85 -12.72 3.53 -13.75
CA SER A 85 -11.42 2.97 -13.40
C SER A 85 -11.48 2.49 -11.95
N ALA A 86 -10.99 1.30 -11.68
CA ALA A 86 -11.00 0.72 -10.35
C ALA A 86 -9.81 -0.23 -10.17
N TRP A 87 -9.40 -0.43 -8.91
CA TRP A 87 -8.43 -1.46 -8.58
C TRP A 87 -8.88 -2.26 -7.35
N ARG A 88 -8.39 -3.50 -7.27
CA ARG A 88 -8.49 -4.38 -6.11
C ARG A 88 -7.11 -4.82 -5.72
N GLY A 89 -6.77 -4.68 -4.44
CA GLY A 89 -5.55 -5.21 -3.84
C GLY A 89 -5.86 -6.40 -2.95
N GLU A 90 -5.06 -7.44 -3.04
CA GLU A 90 -5.04 -8.57 -2.11
C GLU A 90 -3.65 -8.69 -1.53
N SER A 91 -3.56 -8.91 -0.22
CA SER A 91 -2.31 -9.08 0.47
C SER A 91 -2.29 -10.34 1.31
N ARG A 92 -1.13 -10.99 1.39
CA ARG A 92 -0.82 -12.07 2.32
C ARG A 92 0.58 -11.85 2.83
N GLY A 93 0.79 -12.06 4.12
CA GLY A 93 2.08 -11.80 4.74
C GLY A 93 2.42 -12.78 5.84
N LEU A 94 3.70 -13.06 5.93
CA LEU A 94 4.34 -13.74 7.06
C LEU A 94 5.56 -12.91 7.44
N ALA A 95 5.68 -12.56 8.71
CA ALA A 95 6.87 -11.87 9.19
C ALA A 95 7.27 -12.39 10.58
N VAL A 96 8.58 -12.45 10.82
CA VAL A 96 9.17 -12.80 12.11
C VAL A 96 10.24 -11.76 12.42
N ALA A 97 10.23 -11.26 13.65
CA ALA A 97 11.17 -10.24 14.10
C ALA A 97 11.72 -10.58 15.50
N PHE A 98 12.98 -10.22 15.65
CA PHE A 98 13.76 -10.19 16.89
C PHE A 98 14.28 -8.76 17.07
N PRO A 99 14.83 -8.38 18.22
CA PRO A 99 15.49 -7.10 18.37
C PRO A 99 16.54 -6.90 17.27
N ALA A 100 16.40 -5.85 16.48
CA ALA A 100 17.26 -5.47 15.37
C ALA A 100 17.32 -6.43 14.15
N LEU A 101 16.61 -7.56 14.15
CA LEU A 101 16.58 -8.51 13.04
C LEU A 101 15.14 -8.84 12.65
N GLY A 102 14.88 -9.01 11.34
CA GLY A 102 13.58 -9.43 10.85
C GLY A 102 13.67 -10.19 9.54
N LEU A 103 12.74 -11.11 9.35
CA LEU A 103 12.49 -11.81 8.10
C LEU A 103 11.01 -11.61 7.75
N SER A 104 10.73 -11.33 6.51
CA SER A 104 9.36 -11.13 6.04
C SER A 104 9.16 -11.69 4.64
N TYR A 105 7.97 -12.21 4.40
CA TYR A 105 7.48 -12.55 3.07
C TYR A 105 6.10 -11.94 2.89
N TYR A 106 5.95 -11.14 1.86
CA TYR A 106 4.69 -10.53 1.48
C TYR A 106 4.38 -10.84 0.03
N ARG A 107 3.13 -11.20 -0.22
CA ARG A 107 2.58 -11.34 -1.56
C ARG A 107 1.45 -10.34 -1.73
N LEU A 108 1.61 -9.49 -2.73
CA LEU A 108 0.63 -8.50 -3.16
C LEU A 108 0.13 -8.86 -4.54
N ARG A 109 -1.18 -8.79 -4.74
CA ARG A 109 -1.79 -8.84 -6.07
C ARG A 109 -2.64 -7.61 -6.23
N VAL A 110 -2.47 -6.90 -7.33
CA VAL A 110 -3.28 -5.75 -7.70
C VAL A 110 -3.94 -6.04 -9.03
N SER A 111 -5.25 -5.97 -9.08
CA SER A 111 -6.09 -6.11 -10.27
C SER A 111 -6.69 -4.76 -10.59
N GLU A 112 -6.53 -4.29 -11.81
CA GLU A 112 -6.92 -2.96 -12.26
C GLU A 112 -7.82 -3.06 -13.48
N ILE A 113 -8.77 -2.13 -13.58
CA ILE A 113 -9.58 -1.93 -14.78
C ILE A 113 -9.56 -0.48 -15.18
N GLN A 114 -9.48 -0.24 -16.48
CA GLN A 114 -9.55 1.09 -17.09
C GLN A 114 -10.51 1.05 -18.28
N PRO A 115 -11.65 1.76 -18.24
CA PRO A 115 -12.55 1.85 -19.40
C PRO A 115 -11.82 2.50 -20.59
N GLN A 116 -11.90 1.89 -21.75
CA GLN A 116 -11.44 2.53 -22.97
C GLN A 116 -12.55 3.48 -23.48
N THR A 117 -12.27 4.77 -23.50
CA THR A 117 -13.13 5.74 -24.20
C THR A 117 -12.96 5.53 -25.71
N SER A 118 -14.00 5.05 -26.37
CA SER A 118 -14.05 4.99 -27.83
C SER A 118 -14.02 6.41 -28.40
N THR A 119 -12.91 6.84 -28.95
CA THR A 119 -12.75 8.15 -29.66
C THR A 119 -13.25 8.09 -31.10
N ALA A 120 -14.00 7.10 -31.50
CA ALA A 120 -14.60 7.04 -32.83
C ALA A 120 -15.91 7.86 -32.87
N MET A 121 -15.80 9.18 -33.03
CA MET A 121 -16.88 9.97 -33.59
C MET A 121 -17.03 9.63 -35.11
N THR A 122 -17.72 8.54 -35.38
CA THR A 122 -18.21 8.32 -36.74
C THR A 122 -19.58 8.99 -36.84
N THR A 123 -19.61 10.14 -37.50
CA THR A 123 -20.82 10.90 -37.81
C THR A 123 -21.77 10.02 -38.60
N GLY A 124 -22.93 9.64 -38.03
CA GLY A 124 -24.06 9.11 -38.80
C GLY A 124 -24.52 7.69 -38.54
N VAL A 125 -23.98 6.97 -37.57
CA VAL A 125 -24.54 5.66 -37.15
C VAL A 125 -25.21 5.81 -35.79
N ARG A 126 -26.49 5.38 -35.66
CA ARG A 126 -27.13 5.18 -34.36
C ARG A 126 -26.18 4.41 -33.49
N GLN A 127 -25.83 4.95 -32.35
CA GLN A 127 -25.13 4.22 -31.31
C GLN A 127 -26.08 3.12 -30.79
N ASP A 128 -26.01 1.93 -31.38
CA ASP A 128 -26.23 0.73 -30.61
C ASP A 128 -25.24 0.81 -29.46
N GLU A 129 -25.68 0.51 -28.25
CA GLU A 129 -24.87 0.52 -27.03
C GLU A 129 -23.63 -0.35 -27.27
N GLY A 130 -22.62 0.22 -27.91
CA GLY A 130 -21.39 -0.48 -28.30
C GLY A 130 -20.72 -0.94 -27.04
N ALA A 131 -20.43 -2.24 -26.94
CA ALA A 131 -19.74 -2.82 -25.81
C ALA A 131 -18.49 -2.00 -25.52
N VAL A 132 -18.49 -1.32 -24.37
CA VAL A 132 -17.34 -0.54 -23.89
C VAL A 132 -16.25 -1.55 -23.57
N ASN A 133 -15.11 -1.48 -24.25
CA ASN A 133 -13.96 -2.30 -23.90
C ASN A 133 -13.29 -1.74 -22.64
N VAL A 134 -12.75 -2.63 -21.85
CA VAL A 134 -11.93 -2.29 -20.67
C VAL A 134 -10.54 -2.88 -20.84
N HIS A 135 -9.56 -2.09 -20.48
CA HIS A 135 -8.21 -2.56 -20.26
C HIS A 135 -8.15 -3.20 -18.87
N LEU A 136 -7.83 -4.48 -18.83
CA LEU A 136 -7.63 -5.28 -17.63
C LEU A 136 -6.13 -5.39 -17.37
N ARG A 137 -5.71 -5.30 -16.12
CA ARG A 137 -4.32 -5.53 -15.72
C ARG A 137 -4.27 -6.26 -14.39
N SER A 138 -3.39 -7.24 -14.28
CA SER A 138 -3.01 -7.88 -13.03
C SER A 138 -1.52 -7.69 -12.79
N MET A 139 -1.17 -7.32 -11.58
CA MET A 139 0.22 -7.22 -11.13
C MET A 139 0.39 -8.06 -9.87
N VAL A 140 1.42 -8.88 -9.84
CA VAL A 140 1.77 -9.70 -8.67
C VAL A 140 3.17 -9.36 -8.23
N VAL A 141 3.35 -9.12 -6.93
CA VAL A 141 4.63 -8.82 -6.31
C VAL A 141 4.80 -9.75 -5.11
N ASP A 142 5.80 -10.60 -5.17
CA ASP A 142 6.27 -11.42 -4.05
C ASP A 142 7.57 -10.78 -3.53
N GLN A 143 7.61 -10.41 -2.25
CA GLN A 143 8.76 -9.77 -1.63
C GLN A 143 9.23 -10.58 -0.42
N LEU A 144 10.45 -11.12 -0.52
CA LEU A 144 11.18 -11.71 0.62
C LEU A 144 12.13 -10.64 1.16
N GLY A 145 12.02 -10.33 2.44
CA GLY A 145 12.80 -9.28 3.09
C GLY A 145 13.64 -9.81 4.26
N ALA A 146 14.88 -9.34 4.35
CA ALA A 146 15.75 -9.49 5.51
C ALA A 146 16.08 -8.10 6.06
N THR A 147 15.67 -7.85 7.30
CA THR A 147 15.79 -6.54 7.94
C THR A 147 16.85 -6.56 9.02
N VAL A 148 17.67 -5.52 9.06
CA VAL A 148 18.61 -5.24 10.14
C VAL A 148 18.39 -3.82 10.65
N GLY A 149 18.43 -3.66 11.97
CA GLY A 149 18.32 -2.38 12.65
C GLY A 149 19.53 -2.12 13.54
N GLN A 150 19.89 -0.86 13.74
CA GLN A 150 21.00 -0.45 14.58
C GLN A 150 20.62 0.78 15.40
N SER A 151 20.72 0.68 16.70
CA SER A 151 20.60 1.82 17.60
C SER A 151 21.87 2.69 17.55
N LEU A 152 21.67 3.99 17.39
CA LEU A 152 22.71 5.02 17.41
C LEU A 152 22.54 5.89 18.66
N GLY A 153 23.18 5.49 19.73
CA GLY A 153 22.97 6.12 21.05
C GLY A 153 21.57 5.80 21.60
N ASN A 154 21.04 6.72 22.44
CA ASN A 154 19.81 6.47 23.20
C ASN A 154 18.52 6.91 22.51
N HIS A 155 18.64 7.68 21.43
CA HIS A 155 17.49 8.34 20.81
C HIS A 155 17.26 7.97 19.35
N PHE A 156 18.27 7.53 18.64
CA PHE A 156 18.23 7.31 17.21
C PHE A 156 18.37 5.83 16.86
N VAL A 157 17.60 5.39 15.89
CA VAL A 157 17.71 4.06 15.30
C VAL A 157 17.68 4.22 13.79
N VAL A 158 18.50 3.45 13.10
CA VAL A 158 18.42 3.27 11.65
C VAL A 158 18.17 1.81 11.32
N GLY A 159 17.56 1.55 10.19
CA GLY A 159 17.29 0.19 9.75
C GLY A 159 17.28 0.08 8.24
N SER A 160 17.54 -1.11 7.75
CA SER A 160 17.49 -1.43 6.33
C SER A 160 16.84 -2.79 6.13
N THR A 161 16.02 -2.92 5.10
CA THR A 161 15.48 -4.19 4.62
C THR A 161 16.04 -4.47 3.24
N PHE A 162 16.82 -5.54 3.11
CA PHE A 162 17.24 -6.09 1.83
C PHE A 162 16.13 -6.98 1.31
N THR A 163 15.67 -6.77 0.08
CA THR A 163 14.54 -7.49 -0.48
C THR A 163 14.92 -8.23 -1.76
N LEU A 164 14.39 -9.45 -1.91
CA LEU A 164 14.27 -10.12 -3.19
C LEU A 164 12.82 -9.95 -3.64
N VAL A 165 12.64 -9.21 -4.71
CA VAL A 165 11.32 -8.89 -5.27
C VAL A 165 11.14 -9.68 -6.55
N THR A 166 10.18 -10.61 -6.54
CA THR A 166 9.76 -11.37 -7.72
C THR A 166 8.42 -10.83 -8.18
N ALA A 167 8.38 -10.14 -9.31
CA ALA A 167 7.18 -9.44 -9.74
C ALA A 167 6.95 -9.56 -11.25
N GLY A 168 5.71 -9.36 -11.66
CA GLY A 168 5.29 -9.33 -13.05
C GLY A 168 3.89 -8.75 -13.20
N ALA A 169 3.57 -8.29 -14.40
CA ALA A 169 2.25 -7.84 -14.78
C ALA A 169 1.79 -8.55 -16.05
N ALA A 170 0.47 -8.66 -16.21
CA ALA A 170 -0.19 -9.09 -17.43
C ALA A 170 -1.38 -8.19 -17.71
N SER A 171 -1.59 -7.85 -18.97
CA SER A 171 -2.71 -7.02 -19.42
C SER A 171 -3.50 -7.69 -20.54
N ASP A 172 -4.78 -7.34 -20.64
CA ASP A 172 -5.69 -7.80 -21.68
C ASP A 172 -6.77 -6.74 -21.93
N VAL A 173 -7.41 -6.80 -23.10
CA VAL A 173 -8.53 -5.92 -23.45
C VAL A 173 -9.76 -6.78 -23.70
N ARG A 174 -10.83 -6.55 -22.96
CA ARG A 174 -12.07 -7.32 -23.05
C ARG A 174 -13.30 -6.41 -23.04
N PRO A 175 -14.44 -6.89 -23.54
CA PRO A 175 -15.72 -6.22 -23.34
C PRO A 175 -16.00 -6.04 -21.84
N ALA A 176 -16.51 -4.86 -21.46
CA ALA A 176 -16.83 -4.56 -20.08
C ALA A 176 -17.91 -5.50 -19.51
N SER A 177 -17.69 -5.99 -18.32
CA SER A 177 -18.63 -6.86 -17.59
C SER A 177 -18.67 -6.49 -16.11
N ALA A 178 -19.66 -6.98 -15.38
CA ALA A 178 -19.74 -6.82 -13.94
C ALA A 178 -18.61 -7.54 -13.17
N SER A 179 -17.92 -8.49 -13.83
CA SER A 179 -16.81 -9.27 -13.27
C SER A 179 -15.44 -8.87 -13.84
N SER A 180 -15.30 -7.65 -14.38
CA SER A 180 -14.04 -7.21 -15.01
C SER A 180 -12.84 -7.26 -14.05
N LEU A 181 -13.00 -6.87 -12.78
CA LEU A 181 -11.93 -7.00 -11.77
C LEU A 181 -11.58 -8.46 -11.46
N ASP A 182 -12.54 -9.38 -11.48
CA ASP A 182 -12.27 -10.82 -11.30
C ASP A 182 -11.55 -11.39 -12.51
N ALA A 183 -11.93 -10.95 -13.71
CA ALA A 183 -11.22 -11.31 -14.94
C ALA A 183 -9.78 -10.78 -14.95
N ALA A 184 -9.54 -9.56 -14.48
CA ALA A 184 -8.19 -9.02 -14.29
C ALA A 184 -7.41 -9.86 -13.27
N ASN A 185 -8.03 -10.25 -12.15
CA ASN A 185 -7.38 -11.08 -11.12
C ASN A 185 -6.94 -12.46 -11.65
N GLY A 186 -7.57 -12.97 -12.69
CA GLY A 186 -7.27 -14.27 -13.34
C GLY A 186 -6.13 -14.21 -14.36
N LEU A 187 -5.56 -13.05 -14.68
CA LEU A 187 -4.45 -12.94 -15.62
C LEU A 187 -3.15 -13.49 -15.01
N ASP A 188 -2.43 -14.29 -15.80
CA ASP A 188 -1.12 -14.83 -15.42
C ASP A 188 0.00 -13.94 -15.95
N ALA A 189 0.85 -13.49 -15.03
CA ALA A 189 2.00 -12.63 -15.33
C ALA A 189 3.30 -13.45 -15.34
N GLN A 190 4.15 -13.23 -16.35
CA GLN A 190 5.54 -13.66 -16.29
C GLN A 190 6.28 -12.81 -15.24
N ARG A 191 7.08 -13.46 -14.41
CA ARG A 191 7.72 -12.80 -13.27
C ARG A 191 9.23 -12.77 -13.40
N GLU A 192 9.82 -11.67 -12.99
CA GLU A 192 11.26 -11.44 -12.90
C GLU A 192 11.65 -11.19 -11.45
N THR A 193 12.91 -11.44 -11.11
CA THR A 193 13.41 -11.25 -9.73
C THR A 193 14.51 -10.20 -9.71
N HIS A 194 14.33 -9.20 -8.86
CA HIS A 194 15.30 -8.11 -8.64
C HIS A 194 15.58 -7.91 -7.15
N VAL A 195 16.76 -7.37 -6.86
CA VAL A 195 17.14 -6.97 -5.50
C VAL A 195 16.65 -5.56 -5.23
N GLY A 196 15.94 -5.38 -4.12
CA GLY A 196 15.49 -4.09 -3.61
C GLY A 196 16.20 -3.72 -2.31
N LEU A 197 15.99 -2.48 -1.87
CA LEU A 197 16.48 -1.93 -0.61
C LEU A 197 15.49 -0.92 -0.08
N ASP A 198 15.08 -1.11 1.17
CA ASP A 198 14.30 -0.16 1.94
C ASP A 198 15.14 0.33 3.11
N VAL A 199 15.02 1.60 3.48
CA VAL A 199 15.74 2.19 4.60
C VAL A 199 14.78 2.96 5.50
N GLY A 200 15.10 2.98 6.79
CA GLY A 200 14.31 3.69 7.78
C GLY A 200 15.17 4.33 8.84
N ALA A 201 14.63 5.38 9.44
CA ALA A 201 15.18 6.03 10.61
C ALA A 201 14.07 6.32 11.61
N MET A 202 14.39 6.25 12.89
CA MET A 202 13.48 6.60 13.99
C MET A 202 14.23 7.37 15.06
N ALA A 203 13.59 8.43 15.57
CA ALA A 203 14.08 9.18 16.71
C ALA A 203 13.05 9.13 17.85
N SER A 204 13.50 8.84 19.07
CA SER A 204 12.63 8.69 20.25
C SER A 204 13.03 9.66 21.36
N PHE A 205 12.10 10.49 21.80
CA PHE A 205 12.27 11.49 22.85
C PHE A 205 11.19 11.32 23.92
N GLY A 206 11.46 10.48 24.89
CA GLY A 206 10.49 10.12 25.91
C GLY A 206 9.26 9.43 25.32
N ARG A 207 8.13 10.14 25.28
CA ARG A 207 6.85 9.63 24.75
C ARG A 207 6.63 9.94 23.27
N ALA A 208 7.43 10.81 22.69
CA ALA A 208 7.33 11.23 21.31
C ALA A 208 8.30 10.42 20.43
N ARG A 209 7.86 10.06 19.24
CA ARG A 209 8.68 9.40 18.21
C ARG A 209 8.49 10.11 16.88
N LEU A 210 9.56 10.18 16.13
CA LEU A 210 9.57 10.62 14.73
C LEU A 210 10.12 9.46 13.88
N GLY A 211 9.54 9.22 12.74
CA GLY A 211 9.95 8.17 11.81
C GLY A 211 10.10 8.71 10.40
N LEU A 212 11.05 8.18 9.67
CA LEU A 212 11.23 8.39 8.23
C LEU A 212 11.50 7.04 7.60
N THR A 213 10.85 6.75 6.49
CA THR A 213 11.11 5.56 5.69
C THR A 213 11.23 5.91 4.22
N VAL A 214 12.11 5.20 3.51
CA VAL A 214 12.22 5.26 2.06
C VAL A 214 12.23 3.82 1.56
N ARG A 215 11.19 3.44 0.83
CA ARG A 215 11.03 2.13 0.21
C ARG A 215 11.43 2.16 -1.26
N ASN A 216 11.76 1.00 -1.79
CA ASN A 216 12.15 0.83 -3.19
C ASN A 216 13.29 1.78 -3.60
N LEU A 217 14.34 1.93 -2.78
CA LEU A 217 15.43 2.88 -3.02
C LEU A 217 16.12 2.66 -4.37
N LYS A 218 16.15 1.43 -4.86
CA LYS A 218 16.74 1.03 -6.16
C LYS A 218 15.76 1.11 -7.33
N GLU A 219 14.48 1.34 -7.10
CA GLU A 219 13.42 1.43 -8.11
C GLU A 219 13.47 0.27 -9.13
N PRO A 220 13.36 -1.00 -8.73
CA PRO A 220 13.44 -2.13 -9.63
C PRO A 220 12.32 -2.09 -10.68
N SER A 221 12.68 -2.42 -11.93
CA SER A 221 11.77 -2.47 -13.07
C SER A 221 11.58 -3.89 -13.53
N PHE A 222 10.36 -4.24 -13.94
CA PHE A 222 9.91 -5.58 -14.31
C PHE A 222 9.15 -5.56 -15.62
N GLY A 223 9.23 -6.65 -16.37
CA GLY A 223 8.51 -6.86 -17.62
C GLY A 223 9.03 -6.01 -18.78
N SER A 224 8.33 -6.06 -19.88
CA SER A 224 8.65 -5.33 -21.10
C SER A 224 7.37 -4.90 -21.84
N GLY A 225 7.49 -3.92 -22.74
CA GLY A 225 6.36 -3.43 -23.52
C GLY A 225 5.21 -2.87 -22.67
N ALA A 226 3.99 -3.32 -22.95
CA ALA A 226 2.78 -2.85 -22.26
C ALA A 226 2.69 -3.30 -20.80
N ASP A 227 3.36 -4.40 -20.45
CA ASP A 227 3.34 -4.96 -19.10
C ASP A 227 4.51 -4.49 -18.24
N ALA A 228 5.39 -3.62 -18.78
CA ALA A 228 6.49 -3.04 -18.03
C ALA A 228 5.98 -2.14 -16.90
N PHE A 229 6.63 -2.25 -15.73
CA PHE A 229 6.39 -1.34 -14.60
C PHE A 229 7.61 -1.23 -13.71
N THR A 230 7.64 -0.19 -12.89
CA THR A 230 8.72 0.07 -11.95
C THR A 230 8.15 0.29 -10.57
N LEU A 231 8.69 -0.38 -9.56
CA LEU A 231 8.39 -0.06 -8.17
C LEU A 231 9.12 1.22 -7.80
N ARG A 232 8.40 2.33 -7.89
CA ARG A 232 8.94 3.68 -7.63
C ARG A 232 9.33 3.83 -6.16
N ARG A 233 10.31 4.69 -5.94
CA ARG A 233 10.70 5.10 -4.59
C ARG A 233 9.53 5.75 -3.88
N HIS A 234 9.26 5.31 -2.66
CA HIS A 234 8.22 5.86 -1.81
C HIS A 234 8.83 6.31 -0.48
N ALA A 235 8.74 7.60 -0.19
CA ALA A 235 9.23 8.19 1.06
C ALA A 235 8.06 8.67 1.91
N ARG A 236 8.07 8.34 3.21
CA ARG A 236 7.04 8.70 4.18
C ARG A 236 7.68 9.17 5.47
N ILE A 237 7.12 10.22 6.07
CA ILE A 237 7.47 10.71 7.40
C ILE A 237 6.30 10.48 8.34
N GLY A 238 6.61 10.18 9.60
CA GLY A 238 5.60 9.99 10.64
C GLY A 238 6.01 10.60 11.97
N ALA A 239 5.01 10.90 12.78
CA ALA A 239 5.14 11.29 14.17
C ALA A 239 4.17 10.50 15.04
N ALA A 240 4.59 10.12 16.24
CA ALA A 240 3.73 9.41 17.19
C ALA A 240 3.98 9.88 18.62
N MET A 241 2.94 9.81 19.44
CA MET A 241 3.01 10.06 20.87
C MET A 241 2.29 8.95 21.61
N THR A 242 2.96 8.32 22.59
CA THR A 242 2.40 7.25 23.41
C THR A 242 2.22 7.69 24.84
N SER A 243 1.00 7.52 25.40
CA SER A 243 0.74 7.77 26.80
C SER A 243 1.16 6.59 27.70
N GLY A 244 1.38 6.87 28.96
CA GLY A 244 1.48 5.82 29.99
C GLY A 244 0.12 5.28 30.43
N SER A 245 0.14 4.28 31.31
CA SER A 245 -1.06 3.63 31.87
C SER A 245 -1.92 4.61 32.70
N ARG A 246 -3.25 4.53 32.50
CA ARG A 246 -4.26 5.24 33.28
C ARG A 246 -5.49 4.35 33.49
N GLY A 247 -5.66 3.82 34.68
CA GLY A 247 -6.78 2.94 35.03
C GLY A 247 -6.81 1.67 34.14
N VAL A 248 -7.89 1.46 33.40
CA VAL A 248 -8.08 0.32 32.52
C VAL A 248 -7.28 0.43 31.21
N ILE A 249 -6.81 1.61 30.85
CA ILE A 249 -5.97 1.85 29.67
C ILE A 249 -4.51 1.66 30.05
N GLY A 250 -3.87 0.65 29.51
CA GLY A 250 -2.45 0.35 29.70
C GLY A 250 -1.55 1.27 28.87
N SER A 251 -1.95 1.58 27.64
CA SER A 251 -1.28 2.54 26.76
C SER A 251 -2.23 3.09 25.72
N ALA A 252 -1.99 4.33 25.28
CA ALA A 252 -2.65 4.92 24.11
C ALA A 252 -1.59 5.60 23.24
N THR A 253 -1.68 5.42 21.93
CA THR A 253 -0.79 6.01 20.94
C THR A 253 -1.62 6.82 19.95
N LEU A 254 -1.16 8.04 19.66
CA LEU A 254 -1.62 8.86 18.55
C LEU A 254 -0.50 8.93 17.53
N ALA A 255 -0.83 8.82 16.24
CA ALA A 255 0.14 8.86 15.17
C ALA A 255 -0.38 9.69 13.99
N PHE A 256 0.56 10.27 13.26
CA PHE A 256 0.33 11.01 12.03
C PHE A 256 1.43 10.66 11.03
N ASP A 257 1.07 10.35 9.78
CA ASP A 257 1.99 10.07 8.69
C ASP A 257 1.66 10.93 7.46
N ALA A 258 2.69 11.23 6.68
CA ALA A 258 2.54 11.93 5.42
C ALA A 258 3.53 11.38 4.37
N ASP A 259 3.03 11.13 3.15
CA ASP A 259 3.89 10.80 2.01
C ASP A 259 4.66 12.03 1.56
N LEU A 260 5.95 11.87 1.33
CA LEU A 260 6.84 12.89 0.76
C LEU A 260 6.93 12.75 -0.77
N THR A 261 6.68 11.55 -1.29
CA THR A 261 6.67 11.25 -2.72
C THR A 261 5.24 11.08 -3.22
N ARG A 262 5.09 11.11 -4.54
CA ARG A 262 3.86 10.88 -5.27
C ARG A 262 3.87 9.46 -5.84
N THR A 263 2.74 8.79 -5.78
CA THR A 263 2.50 7.48 -6.41
C THR A 263 1.47 7.65 -7.52
N THR A 264 1.73 7.12 -8.70
CA THR A 264 0.76 7.13 -9.82
C THR A 264 -0.03 5.85 -9.80
N THR A 265 -1.36 5.95 -9.79
CA THR A 265 -2.31 4.83 -9.81
C THR A 265 -3.25 4.96 -11.01
N VAL A 266 -4.07 3.92 -11.28
CA VAL A 266 -5.15 4.00 -12.30
C VAL A 266 -6.19 5.08 -12.01
N LEU A 267 -6.25 5.55 -10.76
CA LEU A 267 -7.14 6.63 -10.31
C LEU A 267 -6.47 8.00 -10.35
N GLY A 268 -5.25 8.07 -10.87
CA GLY A 268 -4.43 9.27 -10.94
C GLY A 268 -3.30 9.30 -9.91
N ASP A 269 -2.69 10.45 -9.78
CA ASP A 269 -1.60 10.66 -8.83
C ASP A 269 -2.13 10.74 -7.39
N GLU A 270 -1.39 10.12 -6.48
CA GLU A 270 -1.73 10.05 -5.06
C GLU A 270 -0.55 10.45 -4.18
N ARG A 271 -0.86 11.11 -3.09
CA ARG A 271 0.04 11.40 -1.98
C ARG A 271 -0.79 11.43 -0.70
N HIS A 272 -0.64 10.41 0.14
CA HIS A 272 -1.49 10.22 1.30
C HIS A 272 -1.01 10.98 2.52
N VAL A 273 -1.97 11.38 3.35
CA VAL A 273 -1.81 11.72 4.75
C VAL A 273 -2.70 10.80 5.57
N ALA A 274 -2.25 10.45 6.75
CA ALA A 274 -2.97 9.57 7.65
C ALA A 274 -2.85 10.06 9.10
N ALA A 275 -3.92 9.86 9.86
CA ALA A 275 -3.92 10.04 11.32
C ALA A 275 -4.57 8.80 11.96
N GLY A 276 -3.99 8.32 13.06
CA GLY A 276 -4.44 7.12 13.72
C GLY A 276 -4.28 7.17 15.23
N ALA A 277 -5.10 6.39 15.90
CA ALA A 277 -5.04 6.17 17.34
C ALA A 277 -5.13 4.67 17.64
N GLU A 278 -4.38 4.23 18.65
CA GLU A 278 -4.43 2.88 19.21
C GLU A 278 -4.51 2.97 20.72
N ALA A 279 -5.36 2.17 21.36
CA ALA A 279 -5.42 2.03 22.79
C ALA A 279 -5.43 0.55 23.20
N TRP A 280 -4.67 0.21 24.23
CA TRP A 280 -4.59 -1.12 24.82
C TRP A 280 -5.07 -1.11 26.26
N THR A 281 -5.75 -2.18 26.67
CA THR A 281 -6.08 -2.40 28.08
C THR A 281 -4.81 -2.69 28.89
N THR A 282 -4.87 -2.41 30.19
CA THR A 282 -3.86 -2.85 31.17
C THR A 282 -3.78 -4.38 31.11
N GLY A 283 -2.61 -4.96 30.94
CA GLY A 283 -2.45 -6.40 30.68
C GLY A 283 -2.56 -6.81 29.21
N ARG A 284 -2.81 -5.85 28.30
CA ARG A 284 -2.81 -6.04 26.84
C ARG A 284 -3.72 -7.18 26.35
N THR A 285 -4.89 -7.35 26.97
CA THR A 285 -5.88 -8.35 26.55
C THR A 285 -6.72 -7.90 25.36
N LEU A 286 -6.97 -6.59 25.25
CA LEU A 286 -7.73 -5.99 24.17
C LEU A 286 -7.03 -4.74 23.67
N GLY A 287 -6.94 -4.59 22.37
CA GLY A 287 -6.49 -3.40 21.67
C GLY A 287 -7.57 -2.90 20.72
N ILE A 288 -7.80 -1.60 20.66
CA ILE A 288 -8.70 -0.97 19.69
C ILE A 288 -7.96 0.11 18.91
N ARG A 289 -8.36 0.33 17.67
CA ARG A 289 -7.75 1.30 16.76
C ARG A 289 -8.79 2.03 15.95
N ALA A 290 -8.46 3.25 15.62
CA ALA A 290 -9.21 4.06 14.67
C ALA A 290 -8.23 4.88 13.84
N GLY A 291 -8.58 5.17 12.60
CA GLY A 291 -7.75 5.97 11.72
C GLY A 291 -8.53 6.61 10.60
N VAL A 292 -7.91 7.60 9.99
CA VAL A 292 -8.40 8.29 8.80
C VAL A 292 -7.22 8.50 7.87
N SER A 293 -7.46 8.33 6.58
CA SER A 293 -6.51 8.66 5.52
C SER A 293 -7.19 9.46 4.42
N ALA A 294 -6.42 10.30 3.75
CA ALA A 294 -6.90 11.09 2.63
C ALA A 294 -5.77 11.31 1.62
N ASN A 295 -6.14 11.38 0.33
CA ASN A 295 -5.23 11.81 -0.71
C ASN A 295 -5.12 13.34 -0.71
N THR A 296 -3.92 13.88 -0.88
CA THR A 296 -3.64 15.34 -0.92
C THR A 296 -3.47 15.87 -2.35
N ILE A 297 -3.59 15.03 -3.37
CA ILE A 297 -3.48 15.39 -4.79
C ILE A 297 -4.76 14.91 -5.49
N GLY A 298 -5.46 15.82 -6.19
CA GLY A 298 -6.74 15.48 -6.83
C GLY A 298 -7.88 15.26 -5.84
N SER A 299 -8.70 14.22 -6.05
CA SER A 299 -9.81 13.89 -5.15
C SER A 299 -9.29 13.41 -3.80
N PRO A 300 -9.81 13.91 -2.66
CA PRO A 300 -9.36 13.51 -1.32
C PRO A 300 -9.57 12.04 -1.01
N ARG A 301 -10.59 11.39 -1.55
CA ARG A 301 -10.94 9.97 -1.35
C ARG A 301 -10.75 9.52 0.11
N THR A 302 -11.32 10.29 1.04
CA THR A 302 -11.14 10.08 2.47
C THR A 302 -11.69 8.72 2.89
N ALA A 303 -10.87 7.94 3.59
CA ALA A 303 -11.23 6.65 4.14
C ALA A 303 -11.05 6.64 5.66
N PHE A 304 -11.96 5.95 6.34
CA PHE A 304 -11.93 5.71 7.77
C PHE A 304 -11.63 4.24 8.04
N SER A 305 -10.81 3.98 9.03
CA SER A 305 -10.43 2.63 9.43
C SER A 305 -10.73 2.40 10.90
N GLY A 306 -11.12 1.18 11.22
CA GLY A 306 -11.24 0.71 12.58
C GLY A 306 -10.62 -0.67 12.71
N GLY A 307 -10.01 -0.98 13.86
CA GLY A 307 -9.40 -2.28 14.08
C GLY A 307 -9.44 -2.70 15.55
N ALA A 308 -9.28 -3.99 15.77
CA ALA A 308 -9.21 -4.57 17.10
C ALA A 308 -8.17 -5.68 17.16
N SER A 309 -7.63 -5.89 18.35
CA SER A 309 -6.82 -7.06 18.73
C SER A 309 -7.42 -7.69 19.97
N ALA A 310 -7.53 -9.00 19.98
CA ALA A 310 -7.93 -9.76 21.15
C ALA A 310 -6.85 -10.81 21.50
N ALA A 311 -6.44 -10.87 22.76
CA ALA A 311 -5.57 -11.94 23.23
C ALA A 311 -6.34 -13.27 23.25
N VAL A 312 -5.92 -14.21 22.40
CA VAL A 312 -6.41 -15.59 22.40
C VAL A 312 -5.73 -16.36 23.54
N LYS A 313 -4.47 -16.07 23.78
CA LYS A 313 -3.64 -16.57 24.86
C LYS A 313 -2.60 -15.50 25.18
N LYS A 314 -1.97 -15.55 26.35
CA LYS A 314 -0.87 -14.64 26.70
C LYS A 314 0.20 -14.67 25.61
N GLY A 315 0.47 -13.51 25.00
CA GLY A 315 1.41 -13.36 23.90
C GLY A 315 0.87 -13.75 22.51
N MET A 316 -0.37 -14.25 22.38
CA MET A 316 -1.00 -14.58 21.09
C MET A 316 -2.25 -13.72 20.88
N TYR A 317 -2.35 -13.08 19.71
CA TYR A 317 -3.42 -12.15 19.38
C TYR A 317 -4.08 -12.50 18.04
N ALA A 318 -5.39 -12.36 17.98
CA ALA A 318 -6.11 -12.23 16.75
C ALA A 318 -6.32 -10.72 16.49
N ASP A 319 -5.88 -10.26 15.35
CA ASP A 319 -5.98 -8.87 14.92
C ASP A 319 -6.94 -8.80 13.72
N ALA A 320 -7.79 -7.78 13.67
CA ALA A 320 -8.64 -7.50 12.51
C ALA A 320 -8.79 -6.01 12.30
N HIS A 321 -9.07 -5.60 11.06
CA HIS A 321 -9.46 -4.24 10.72
C HIS A 321 -10.48 -4.23 9.59
N VAL A 322 -11.20 -3.11 9.50
CA VAL A 322 -12.05 -2.74 8.38
C VAL A 322 -11.76 -1.30 7.98
N THR A 323 -11.87 -1.01 6.69
CA THR A 323 -11.74 0.34 6.12
C THR A 323 -12.97 0.64 5.27
N GLY A 324 -13.46 1.87 5.34
CA GLY A 324 -14.58 2.33 4.55
C GLY A 324 -14.56 3.85 4.40
N GLY A 325 -15.36 4.36 3.47
CA GLY A 325 -15.44 5.79 3.16
C GLY A 325 -16.57 6.06 2.17
N ALA A 326 -16.52 7.20 1.50
CA ALA A 326 -17.43 7.55 0.40
C ALA A 326 -17.27 6.59 -0.78
N ASP A 327 -18.11 6.69 -1.81
CA ASP A 327 -18.14 5.73 -2.93
C ASP A 327 -16.85 5.74 -3.76
N ASP A 328 -16.14 6.85 -3.81
CA ASP A 328 -14.84 7.01 -4.47
C ASP A 328 -13.64 6.60 -3.60
N SER A 329 -13.89 6.20 -2.34
CA SER A 329 -12.86 5.86 -1.36
C SER A 329 -12.60 4.36 -1.31
N ARG A 330 -11.47 4.03 -0.66
CA ARG A 330 -11.07 2.65 -0.39
C ARG A 330 -12.04 1.97 0.58
N ARG A 331 -12.40 0.71 0.26
CA ARG A 331 -13.03 -0.23 1.19
C ARG A 331 -12.21 -1.49 1.30
N GLY A 332 -12.14 -2.06 2.49
CA GLY A 332 -11.35 -3.27 2.67
C GLY A 332 -11.45 -3.85 4.08
N TRP A 333 -10.80 -4.97 4.23
CA TRP A 333 -10.68 -5.70 5.48
C TRP A 333 -9.37 -6.47 5.54
N GLY A 334 -8.96 -6.83 6.73
CA GLY A 334 -7.86 -7.74 6.93
C GLY A 334 -7.90 -8.40 8.30
N ALA A 335 -7.21 -9.53 8.40
CA ALA A 335 -7.07 -10.29 9.63
C ALA A 335 -5.65 -10.83 9.78
N ALA A 336 -5.19 -10.96 11.02
CA ALA A 336 -3.89 -11.54 11.34
C ALA A 336 -3.93 -12.38 12.63
N LEU A 337 -3.02 -13.34 12.68
CA LEU A 337 -2.61 -13.99 13.93
C LEU A 337 -1.20 -13.51 14.25
N ARG A 338 -1.01 -13.04 15.47
CA ARG A 338 0.26 -12.47 15.93
C ARG A 338 0.69 -13.10 17.25
N VAL A 339 1.98 -13.42 17.34
CA VAL A 339 2.64 -13.90 18.56
C VAL A 339 3.68 -12.88 18.96
N THR A 340 3.75 -12.50 20.25
CA THR A 340 4.72 -11.51 20.75
C THR A 340 5.09 -11.80 22.19
N PHE A 341 6.38 -11.75 22.50
CA PHE A 341 6.95 -11.99 23.83
C PHE A 341 7.97 -10.92 24.19
#